data_e0afd8e9f69a71bb010ecac061518ac5
#
_entry.id   e0afd8e9f69a71bb010ecac061518ac5
#
_cell.length_a   1.000
_cell.length_b   1.000
_cell.length_c   1.000
_cell.angle_alpha   90.00
_cell.angle_beta   90.00
_cell.angle_gamma   90.00
#
_symmetry.space_group_name_H-M   'P 1'
#
loop_
_entity.id
_entity.type
_entity.pdbx_description
1 polymer ?
#
loop_
_entity_poly.entity_id
_entity_poly.type
_entity_poly.pdbx_seq_one_letter_code
_entity_poly.pdbx_strand_id
1 'polypeptide(L)'
;MRLQSRSSRSDPSAGQTPLYDWSDPAPDAGQQSEGRPVQGGHIDNRDHSFWERLPFAGVPWTRVLFIGAVCFGLWFVLDAASLQRSASASPLGVRRTISLDLTGPVAALSRTIGLDNVVGWTDEAFGRTPGGGPALAIATRRPKPKPLPVTAGTPTPTTLPLLNYHPTPATPLRVLVVGDSVGLDLGQPLVNSLAALGNVSSYLDGQIDTGLSRPDYFNWPAELKVDLANQQPQLVVVMVGANDPQGLVTPGGSLQFGQPGWDAEYSSRVAAFIAAANAAGAHVLWVGMPPMRDPGLDGQLKHINSLVQAQVDLAAGGAKYLSSVPSLGDKDGAFVAFLPDQSGVEVNIRTPDGIHLSHGGGARLGAAVIASIQGDLHVQLVPGIGGTGRRH
;
A
#
# COMPACT_ATOMS: atom_id res chain seq x y z
N MET A 1 -25.97 -4.23 69.16
CA MET A 1 -25.12 -5.43 69.03
C MET A 1 -24.10 -5.17 67.92
N ARG A 2 -22.85 -4.91 68.31
CA ARG A 2 -21.73 -4.53 67.38
C ARG A 2 -21.11 -5.81 66.87
N LEU A 3 -20.86 -5.88 65.54
CA LEU A 3 -19.93 -6.84 64.97
C LEU A 3 -18.93 -6.09 64.05
N GLN A 4 -17.68 -6.31 64.38
CA GLN A 4 -16.48 -5.67 63.80
C GLN A 4 -16.14 -6.27 62.44
N SER A 5 -15.77 -5.40 61.53
CA SER A 5 -15.16 -5.77 60.24
C SER A 5 -13.66 -6.04 60.44
N ARG A 6 -13.18 -7.17 59.96
CA ARG A 6 -11.75 -7.48 59.79
C ARG A 6 -11.31 -7.04 58.40
N SER A 7 -10.37 -6.12 58.35
CA SER A 7 -9.63 -5.78 57.14
C SER A 7 -8.54 -6.81 56.87
N SER A 8 -8.53 -7.39 55.70
CA SER A 8 -7.38 -8.13 55.15
C SER A 8 -6.51 -7.18 54.31
N ARG A 9 -5.29 -6.96 54.80
CA ARG A 9 -4.23 -6.30 54.00
C ARG A 9 -3.79 -7.25 52.90
N SER A 10 -3.82 -6.80 51.66
CA SER A 10 -3.12 -7.38 50.53
C SER A 10 -1.81 -6.62 50.29
N ASP A 11 -0.75 -7.37 50.23
CA ASP A 11 0.65 -6.96 49.99
C ASP A 11 0.84 -6.57 48.51
N PRO A 12 1.44 -5.39 48.15
CA PRO A 12 1.77 -5.04 46.80
C PRO A 12 3.27 -5.17 46.57
N SER A 13 3.74 -6.35 46.20
CA SER A 13 5.11 -6.53 45.69
C SER A 13 5.10 -7.47 44.49
N ALA A 14 4.85 -6.94 43.30
CA ALA A 14 5.17 -7.57 42.03
C ALA A 14 5.57 -6.52 40.99
N GLY A 15 6.86 -6.39 40.80
CA GLY A 15 7.54 -6.20 39.53
C GLY A 15 7.22 -4.94 38.70
N GLN A 16 7.77 -3.79 39.09
CA GLN A 16 7.98 -2.69 38.14
C GLN A 16 9.44 -2.69 37.68
N THR A 17 9.65 -2.92 36.38
CA THR A 17 10.93 -2.68 35.72
C THR A 17 11.19 -1.17 35.69
N PRO A 18 12.36 -0.65 36.13
CA PRO A 18 12.61 0.76 36.10
C PRO A 18 12.80 1.26 34.66
N LEU A 19 12.00 2.25 34.28
CA LEU A 19 12.21 3.06 33.10
C LEU A 19 13.49 3.89 33.31
N TYR A 20 14.41 3.81 32.35
CA TYR A 20 15.65 4.58 32.32
C TYR A 20 15.30 6.05 32.07
N ASP A 21 15.58 6.92 33.07
CA ASP A 21 15.39 8.37 32.98
C ASP A 21 16.65 9.03 32.40
N TRP A 22 16.49 9.73 31.26
CA TRP A 22 17.58 10.42 30.55
C TRP A 22 17.85 11.84 31.08
N SER A 23 17.31 12.22 32.22
CA SER A 23 17.45 13.59 32.77
C SER A 23 18.58 13.77 33.79
N ASP A 24 19.37 12.76 34.12
CA ASP A 24 20.48 12.91 35.04
C ASP A 24 21.71 13.55 34.36
N PRO A 25 22.24 14.67 34.92
CA PRO A 25 23.46 15.26 34.38
C PRO A 25 24.68 14.40 34.72
N ALA A 26 25.64 14.38 33.78
CA ALA A 26 26.92 13.70 33.93
C ALA A 26 27.68 14.10 35.21
N PRO A 27 28.30 13.16 35.94
CA PRO A 27 29.07 13.51 37.14
C PRO A 27 30.32 14.32 36.78
N ASP A 28 30.50 15.37 37.56
CA ASP A 28 31.55 16.35 37.47
C ASP A 28 32.94 15.74 37.72
N ALA A 29 33.85 15.94 36.78
CA ALA A 29 35.25 15.51 36.88
C ALA A 29 36.06 16.56 37.68
N GLY A 30 36.20 16.33 38.95
CA GLY A 30 37.10 17.20 39.73
C GLY A 30 37.18 16.91 41.21
N GLN A 31 37.92 15.91 41.62
CA GLN A 31 38.66 15.97 42.88
C GLN A 31 39.91 15.09 42.80
N GLN A 32 41.05 15.77 42.74
CA GLN A 32 42.40 15.24 42.99
C GLN A 32 42.53 14.86 44.47
N SER A 33 42.89 13.60 44.76
CA SER A 33 43.44 13.23 46.06
C SER A 33 44.86 12.72 45.88
N GLU A 34 45.78 13.42 46.50
CA GLU A 34 47.20 13.12 46.55
C GLU A 34 47.51 11.80 47.28
N GLY A 35 48.47 11.06 46.71
CA GLY A 35 49.55 10.45 47.47
C GLY A 35 49.36 9.04 48.03
N ARG A 36 49.85 8.02 47.25
CA ARG A 36 50.75 6.99 47.79
C ARG A 36 51.48 6.28 46.61
N PRO A 37 52.80 6.07 46.67
CA PRO A 37 53.49 5.35 45.61
C PRO A 37 53.25 3.84 45.79
N VAL A 38 52.63 3.20 44.81
CA VAL A 38 52.51 1.77 44.71
C VAL A 38 53.68 1.28 43.83
N GLN A 39 54.44 0.34 44.35
CA GLN A 39 55.56 -0.35 43.70
C GLN A 39 55.19 -0.92 42.34
N GLY A 40 56.13 -0.80 41.39
CA GLY A 40 56.00 -1.25 40.03
C GLY A 40 55.71 -2.76 39.90
N GLY A 41 54.44 -3.05 39.58
CA GLY A 41 54.07 -4.29 38.95
C GLY A 41 54.20 -4.12 37.45
N HIS A 42 55.04 -4.95 36.83
CA HIS A 42 55.21 -5.03 35.39
C HIS A 42 53.83 -5.42 34.77
N ILE A 43 53.11 -4.45 34.24
CA ILE A 43 51.88 -4.74 33.48
C ILE A 43 52.33 -5.33 32.16
N ASP A 44 52.19 -6.66 32.04
CA ASP A 44 52.36 -7.37 30.77
C ASP A 44 51.22 -6.90 29.82
N ASN A 45 51.56 -5.96 28.95
CA ASN A 45 50.69 -5.33 27.99
C ASN A 45 50.39 -6.27 26.81
N ARG A 46 49.92 -7.50 27.11
CA ARG A 46 49.36 -8.47 26.16
C ARG A 46 47.88 -8.62 26.38
N ASP A 47 47.19 -7.53 26.38
CA ASP A 47 45.73 -7.60 26.08
C ASP A 47 45.59 -7.86 24.58
N HIS A 48 45.63 -9.15 24.22
CA HIS A 48 45.16 -9.59 22.93
C HIS A 48 43.80 -8.99 22.68
N SER A 49 43.66 -8.17 21.64
CA SER A 49 42.44 -7.47 21.31
C SER A 49 41.28 -8.48 21.22
N PHE A 50 40.09 -8.09 21.61
CA PHE A 50 38.87 -8.89 21.49
C PHE A 50 38.73 -9.54 20.10
N TRP A 51 39.27 -8.91 19.06
CA TRP A 51 39.25 -9.34 17.67
C TRP A 51 40.11 -10.60 17.40
N GLU A 52 41.14 -10.88 18.20
CA GLU A 52 41.98 -12.10 18.07
C GLU A 52 41.30 -13.37 18.59
N ARG A 53 40.18 -13.23 19.31
CA ARG A 53 39.38 -14.35 19.84
C ARG A 53 38.23 -14.76 18.96
N LEU A 54 37.99 -14.08 17.83
CA LEU A 54 36.95 -14.48 16.90
C LEU A 54 37.40 -15.71 16.11
N PRO A 55 36.55 -16.72 15.92
CA PRO A 55 36.89 -17.96 15.19
C PRO A 55 37.25 -17.73 13.71
N PHE A 56 37.24 -16.48 13.26
CA PHE A 56 37.61 -16.06 11.89
C PHE A 56 39.05 -15.51 11.80
N ALA A 57 39.79 -15.42 12.92
CA ALA A 57 41.19 -15.03 12.89
C ALA A 57 42.01 -16.08 12.09
N GLY A 58 42.37 -15.74 10.84
CA GLY A 58 43.09 -16.62 9.92
C GLY A 58 42.33 -17.01 8.64
N VAL A 59 41.06 -16.61 8.49
CA VAL A 59 40.37 -16.82 7.20
C VAL A 59 40.87 -15.80 6.18
N PRO A 60 41.44 -16.23 5.05
CA PRO A 60 41.91 -15.30 4.02
C PRO A 60 40.70 -14.43 3.55
N TRP A 61 40.90 -13.11 3.49
CA TRP A 61 39.89 -12.17 3.05
C TRP A 61 39.28 -12.54 1.69
N THR A 62 40.05 -13.20 0.81
CA THR A 62 39.58 -13.72 -0.47
C THR A 62 38.46 -14.77 -0.33
N ARG A 63 38.52 -15.64 0.72
CA ARG A 63 37.42 -16.59 1.00
C ARG A 63 36.16 -15.89 1.48
N VAL A 64 36.31 -14.85 2.30
CA VAL A 64 35.18 -14.06 2.78
C VAL A 64 34.49 -13.36 1.59
N LEU A 65 35.28 -12.75 0.70
CA LEU A 65 34.77 -12.14 -0.52
C LEU A 65 34.11 -13.16 -1.45
N PHE A 66 34.73 -14.34 -1.62
CA PHE A 66 34.15 -15.40 -2.45
C PHE A 66 32.80 -15.89 -1.88
N ILE A 67 32.75 -16.18 -0.58
CA ILE A 67 31.49 -16.57 0.08
C ILE A 67 30.42 -15.46 -0.08
N GLY A 68 30.79 -14.20 0.17
CA GLY A 68 29.93 -13.05 -0.02
C GLY A 68 29.40 -12.94 -1.46
N ALA A 69 30.28 -13.11 -2.45
CA ALA A 69 29.90 -13.10 -3.86
C ALA A 69 28.94 -14.24 -4.23
N VAL A 70 29.20 -15.45 -3.70
CA VAL A 70 28.31 -16.61 -3.91
C VAL A 70 26.94 -16.38 -3.25
N CYS A 71 26.91 -15.89 -2.01
CA CYS A 71 25.66 -15.58 -1.31
C CYS A 71 24.86 -14.49 -2.04
N PHE A 72 25.54 -13.42 -2.49
CA PHE A 72 24.92 -12.35 -3.25
C PHE A 72 24.40 -12.85 -4.61
N GLY A 73 25.18 -13.65 -5.33
CA GLY A 73 24.76 -14.24 -6.60
C GLY A 73 23.56 -15.15 -6.43
N LEU A 74 23.55 -15.99 -5.39
CA LEU A 74 22.41 -16.85 -5.07
C LEU A 74 21.16 -16.02 -4.73
N TRP A 75 21.30 -15.01 -3.86
CA TRP A 75 20.21 -14.09 -3.56
C TRP A 75 19.68 -13.39 -4.81
N PHE A 76 20.57 -12.89 -5.68
CA PHE A 76 20.20 -12.23 -6.92
C PHE A 76 19.39 -13.14 -7.85
N VAL A 77 19.72 -14.44 -7.95
CA VAL A 77 18.99 -15.42 -8.74
C VAL A 77 17.63 -15.75 -8.10
N LEU A 78 17.57 -15.92 -6.78
CA LEU A 78 16.34 -16.24 -6.06
C LEU A 78 15.33 -15.08 -6.10
N ASP A 79 15.81 -13.84 -6.05
CA ASP A 79 14.96 -12.62 -6.04
C ASP A 79 14.84 -11.96 -7.42
N ALA A 80 15.39 -12.60 -8.47
CA ALA A 80 15.43 -12.03 -9.82
C ALA A 80 14.05 -11.67 -10.39
N ALA A 81 13.02 -12.44 -10.07
CA ALA A 81 11.65 -12.16 -10.50
C ALA A 81 11.08 -10.90 -9.83
N SER A 82 11.40 -10.67 -8.55
CA SER A 82 11.02 -9.44 -7.81
C SER A 82 11.78 -8.23 -8.33
N LEU A 83 13.10 -8.37 -8.50
CA LEU A 83 13.95 -7.31 -9.07
C LEU A 83 13.52 -6.92 -10.49
N GLN A 84 13.14 -7.89 -11.33
CA GLN A 84 12.62 -7.62 -12.67
C GLN A 84 11.29 -6.87 -12.61
N ARG A 85 10.38 -7.22 -11.70
CA ARG A 85 9.14 -6.48 -11.49
C ARG A 85 9.40 -5.05 -11.07
N SER A 86 10.25 -4.84 -10.06
CA SER A 86 10.68 -3.50 -9.63
C SER A 86 11.31 -2.68 -10.77
N ALA A 87 12.21 -3.30 -11.55
CA ALA A 87 12.82 -2.63 -12.70
C ALA A 87 11.78 -2.26 -13.78
N SER A 88 10.80 -3.12 -14.04
CA SER A 88 9.74 -2.85 -15.02
C SER A 88 8.73 -1.80 -14.53
N ALA A 89 8.51 -1.69 -13.22
CA ALA A 89 7.71 -0.64 -12.60
C ALA A 89 8.42 0.71 -12.53
N SER A 90 9.76 0.73 -12.63
CA SER A 90 10.56 1.96 -12.55
C SER A 90 10.24 2.93 -13.70
N PRO A 91 10.37 4.27 -13.48
CA PRO A 91 10.17 5.27 -14.52
C PRO A 91 11.04 5.03 -15.76
N LEU A 92 10.51 5.41 -16.94
CA LEU A 92 11.22 5.26 -18.22
C LEU A 92 12.54 6.03 -18.19
N GLY A 93 13.63 5.38 -18.56
CA GLY A 93 14.97 5.99 -18.63
C GLY A 93 16.09 4.96 -18.62
N VAL A 94 17.33 5.45 -18.73
CA VAL A 94 18.53 4.61 -18.83
C VAL A 94 18.67 3.63 -17.67
N ARG A 95 18.35 4.05 -16.45
CA ARG A 95 18.40 3.18 -15.25
C ARG A 95 17.49 1.96 -15.38
N ARG A 96 16.25 2.17 -15.87
CA ARG A 96 15.31 1.08 -16.12
C ARG A 96 15.83 0.12 -17.18
N THR A 97 16.34 0.65 -18.30
CA THR A 97 16.90 -0.17 -19.39
C THR A 97 18.02 -1.05 -18.87
N ILE A 98 19.02 -0.47 -18.20
CA ILE A 98 20.12 -1.23 -17.60
C ILE A 98 19.61 -2.28 -16.61
N SER A 99 18.66 -1.92 -15.74
CA SER A 99 18.11 -2.86 -14.75
C SER A 99 17.38 -4.01 -15.41
N LEU A 100 16.60 -3.76 -16.47
CA LEU A 100 15.89 -4.81 -17.22
C LEU A 100 16.85 -5.71 -18.00
N ASP A 101 17.88 -5.12 -18.63
CA ASP A 101 18.91 -5.87 -19.36
C ASP A 101 19.70 -6.80 -18.42
N LEU A 102 19.92 -6.36 -17.19
CA LEU A 102 20.63 -7.15 -16.18
C LEU A 102 19.73 -8.22 -15.55
N THR A 103 18.52 -7.86 -15.16
CA THR A 103 17.61 -8.76 -14.42
C THR A 103 16.82 -9.71 -15.34
N GLY A 104 16.57 -9.32 -16.58
CA GLY A 104 15.75 -10.09 -17.53
C GLY A 104 16.27 -11.50 -17.78
N PRO A 105 17.54 -11.71 -18.19
CA PRO A 105 18.09 -13.04 -18.41
C PRO A 105 18.10 -13.90 -17.14
N VAL A 106 18.41 -13.31 -15.99
CA VAL A 106 18.48 -14.02 -14.70
C VAL A 106 17.08 -14.43 -14.23
N ALA A 107 16.09 -13.58 -14.40
CA ALA A 107 14.70 -13.90 -14.07
C ALA A 107 14.12 -14.95 -15.04
N ALA A 108 14.53 -14.95 -16.30
CA ALA A 108 14.18 -16.02 -17.25
C ALA A 108 14.77 -17.38 -16.83
N LEU A 109 16.05 -17.39 -16.44
CA LEU A 109 16.71 -18.59 -15.91
C LEU A 109 16.05 -19.06 -14.61
N SER A 110 15.80 -18.19 -13.66
CA SER A 110 15.15 -18.48 -12.36
C SER A 110 13.78 -19.16 -12.59
N ARG A 111 12.99 -18.64 -13.54
CA ARG A 111 11.70 -19.24 -13.92
C ARG A 111 11.85 -20.61 -14.56
N THR A 112 12.85 -20.81 -15.43
CA THR A 112 13.08 -22.08 -16.13
C THR A 112 13.42 -23.21 -15.16
N ILE A 113 14.15 -22.90 -14.09
CA ILE A 113 14.56 -23.87 -13.06
C ILE A 113 13.61 -23.89 -11.84
N GLY A 114 12.52 -23.10 -11.87
CA GLY A 114 11.48 -23.09 -10.83
C GLY A 114 11.87 -22.40 -9.52
N LEU A 115 12.96 -21.62 -9.50
CA LEU A 115 13.42 -20.91 -8.31
C LEU A 115 12.58 -19.64 -7.99
N ASP A 116 11.78 -19.16 -8.92
CA ASP A 116 10.89 -18.01 -8.73
C ASP A 116 9.79 -18.26 -7.68
N ASN A 117 9.53 -19.51 -7.33
CA ASN A 117 8.54 -19.90 -6.32
C ASN A 117 9.13 -20.16 -4.93
N VAL A 118 10.46 -20.23 -4.79
CA VAL A 118 11.12 -20.59 -3.52
C VAL A 118 10.81 -19.56 -2.42
N VAL A 119 10.81 -18.26 -2.75
CA VAL A 119 10.46 -17.19 -1.80
C VAL A 119 8.99 -17.33 -1.38
N GLY A 120 8.08 -17.61 -2.31
CA GLY A 120 6.68 -17.87 -2.00
C GLY A 120 6.47 -19.07 -1.07
N TRP A 121 7.21 -20.15 -1.27
CA TRP A 121 7.15 -21.34 -0.40
C TRP A 121 7.71 -21.09 0.99
N THR A 122 8.79 -20.30 1.11
CA THR A 122 9.31 -19.93 2.43
C THR A 122 8.37 -19.01 3.17
N ASP A 123 7.76 -18.06 2.50
CA ASP A 123 6.77 -17.17 3.11
C ASP A 123 5.53 -17.95 3.58
N GLU A 124 5.05 -18.89 2.78
CA GLU A 124 3.93 -19.77 3.14
C GLU A 124 4.30 -20.70 4.31
N ALA A 125 5.50 -21.29 4.31
CA ALA A 125 6.00 -22.15 5.38
C ALA A 125 6.16 -21.42 6.73
N PHE A 126 6.50 -20.11 6.70
CA PHE A 126 6.62 -19.27 7.88
C PHE A 126 5.35 -18.47 8.19
N GLY A 127 4.23 -18.74 7.51
CA GLY A 127 2.96 -18.03 7.70
C GLY A 127 3.06 -16.53 7.33
N ARG A 128 4.04 -16.17 6.52
CA ARG A 128 4.21 -14.83 5.97
C ARG A 128 3.50 -14.76 4.63
N THR A 129 2.55 -13.84 4.50
CA THR A 129 1.98 -13.53 3.19
C THR A 129 2.94 -12.62 2.44
N PRO A 130 3.20 -12.85 1.14
CA PRO A 130 3.92 -11.91 0.31
C PRO A 130 3.24 -10.54 0.39
N GLY A 131 3.88 -9.58 1.07
CA GLY A 131 3.32 -8.25 1.28
C GLY A 131 2.85 -7.91 2.70
N GLY A 132 3.00 -8.82 3.70
CA GLY A 132 2.87 -8.46 5.12
C GLY A 132 1.45 -8.24 5.67
N GLY A 133 0.40 -8.71 4.98
CA GLY A 133 -0.98 -8.73 5.46
C GLY A 133 -1.53 -10.14 5.65
N PRO A 134 -2.65 -10.34 6.40
CA PRO A 134 -3.29 -11.65 6.52
C PRO A 134 -3.70 -12.15 5.13
N ALA A 135 -3.44 -13.43 4.86
CA ALA A 135 -3.68 -14.07 3.57
C ALA A 135 -5.15 -13.95 3.16
N LEU A 136 -5.42 -12.99 2.28
CA LEU A 136 -6.61 -13.03 1.46
C LEU A 136 -6.24 -13.79 0.20
N ALA A 137 -7.14 -14.65 -0.26
CA ALA A 137 -7.00 -15.35 -1.52
C ALA A 137 -6.91 -14.31 -2.66
N ILE A 138 -5.71 -13.75 -2.85
CA ILE A 138 -5.37 -13.03 -4.07
C ILE A 138 -5.45 -14.10 -5.16
N ALA A 139 -6.33 -13.89 -6.12
CA ALA A 139 -6.48 -14.78 -7.25
C ALA A 139 -5.12 -14.95 -7.93
N THR A 140 -4.43 -16.03 -7.58
CA THR A 140 -3.11 -16.34 -8.06
C THR A 140 -3.18 -16.61 -9.56
N ARG A 141 -2.41 -15.83 -10.32
CA ARG A 141 -2.04 -16.07 -11.71
C ARG A 141 -3.20 -16.26 -12.68
N ARG A 142 -3.80 -15.16 -13.10
CA ARG A 142 -4.37 -15.13 -14.45
C ARG A 142 -3.23 -15.03 -15.49
N PRO A 143 -3.35 -15.71 -16.64
CA PRO A 143 -2.43 -15.51 -17.75
C PRO A 143 -2.39 -14.04 -18.12
N LYS A 144 -1.18 -13.48 -18.29
CA LYS A 144 -0.97 -12.10 -18.70
C LYS A 144 -1.82 -11.80 -19.94
N PRO A 145 -2.77 -10.85 -19.90
CA PRO A 145 -3.56 -10.51 -21.09
C PRO A 145 -2.63 -10.05 -22.20
N LYS A 146 -2.83 -10.60 -23.40
CA LYS A 146 -2.10 -10.15 -24.58
C LYS A 146 -2.51 -8.67 -24.84
N PRO A 147 -1.56 -7.74 -25.06
CA PRO A 147 -1.89 -6.35 -25.32
C PRO A 147 -2.86 -6.25 -26.50
N LEU A 148 -4.07 -5.74 -26.27
CA LEU A 148 -5.00 -5.40 -27.33
C LEU A 148 -4.66 -3.99 -27.83
N PRO A 149 -4.74 -3.73 -29.13
CA PRO A 149 -4.57 -2.38 -29.66
C PRO A 149 -5.60 -1.45 -29.05
N VAL A 150 -5.15 -0.39 -28.38
CA VAL A 150 -6.04 0.67 -27.90
C VAL A 150 -6.42 1.52 -29.10
N THR A 151 -7.58 1.22 -29.69
CA THR A 151 -8.19 2.12 -30.67
C THR A 151 -8.86 3.22 -29.87
N ALA A 152 -8.26 4.41 -29.87
CA ALA A 152 -8.83 5.59 -29.27
C ALA A 152 -10.05 6.06 -30.06
N GLY A 153 -11.21 5.49 -29.75
CA GLY A 153 -12.49 6.06 -30.10
C GLY A 153 -12.90 6.97 -28.94
N THR A 154 -13.19 8.24 -29.21
CA THR A 154 -13.77 9.14 -28.20
C THR A 154 -15.08 8.52 -27.71
N PRO A 155 -15.19 8.12 -26.43
CA PRO A 155 -16.42 7.53 -25.93
C PRO A 155 -17.53 8.59 -25.92
N THR A 156 -18.68 8.25 -26.47
CA THR A 156 -19.89 9.08 -26.34
C THR A 156 -20.32 9.02 -24.85
N PRO A 157 -20.58 10.16 -24.19
CA PRO A 157 -21.04 10.17 -22.82
C PRO A 157 -22.34 9.37 -22.69
N THR A 158 -22.29 8.28 -21.95
CA THR A 158 -23.51 7.52 -21.60
C THR A 158 -24.06 8.10 -20.32
N THR A 159 -25.20 8.76 -20.38
CA THR A 159 -25.88 9.26 -19.18
C THR A 159 -26.48 8.06 -18.45
N LEU A 160 -25.86 7.65 -17.34
CA LEU A 160 -26.47 6.68 -16.43
C LEU A 160 -27.45 7.41 -15.49
N PRO A 161 -28.62 6.85 -15.20
CA PRO A 161 -29.46 7.35 -14.13
C PRO A 161 -28.74 7.23 -12.80
N LEU A 162 -29.07 8.10 -11.83
CA LEU A 162 -28.53 7.99 -10.45
C LEU A 162 -28.69 6.56 -9.95
N LEU A 163 -27.70 6.05 -9.19
CA LEU A 163 -27.71 4.65 -8.75
C LEU A 163 -28.97 4.30 -7.94
N ASN A 164 -29.40 5.19 -7.05
CA ASN A 164 -30.66 5.14 -6.28
C ASN A 164 -31.09 3.71 -5.92
N TYR A 165 -30.18 2.96 -5.32
CA TYR A 165 -30.30 1.52 -5.12
C TYR A 165 -30.61 1.18 -3.67
N HIS A 166 -31.54 0.22 -3.47
CA HIS A 166 -31.91 -0.30 -2.15
C HIS A 166 -31.47 -1.76 -2.03
N PRO A 167 -30.21 -2.02 -1.61
CA PRO A 167 -29.71 -3.37 -1.52
C PRO A 167 -30.37 -4.15 -0.38
N THR A 168 -30.61 -5.44 -0.64
CA THR A 168 -31.08 -6.40 0.36
C THR A 168 -30.12 -7.58 0.41
N PRO A 169 -30.18 -8.44 1.44
CA PRO A 169 -29.36 -9.67 1.45
C PRO A 169 -29.62 -10.59 0.25
N ALA A 170 -30.80 -10.56 -0.34
CA ALA A 170 -31.15 -11.35 -1.53
C ALA A 170 -30.69 -10.65 -2.83
N THR A 171 -30.62 -9.33 -2.84
CA THR A 171 -30.15 -8.51 -3.97
C THR A 171 -29.10 -7.51 -3.47
N PRO A 172 -27.88 -8.00 -3.13
CA PRO A 172 -26.85 -7.13 -2.57
C PRO A 172 -26.33 -6.13 -3.61
N LEU A 173 -25.85 -4.97 -3.12
CA LEU A 173 -25.04 -4.08 -3.95
C LEU A 173 -23.74 -4.79 -4.29
N ARG A 174 -23.42 -4.93 -5.58
CA ARG A 174 -22.13 -5.47 -6.03
C ARG A 174 -21.17 -4.32 -6.25
N VAL A 175 -20.08 -4.31 -5.45
CA VAL A 175 -19.04 -3.28 -5.48
C VAL A 175 -17.72 -3.92 -5.93
N LEU A 176 -17.15 -3.41 -7.00
CA LEU A 176 -15.78 -3.70 -7.41
C LEU A 176 -14.87 -2.57 -6.88
N VAL A 177 -13.83 -2.91 -6.15
CA VAL A 177 -12.81 -1.96 -5.72
C VAL A 177 -11.55 -2.25 -6.51
N VAL A 178 -11.02 -1.25 -7.22
CA VAL A 178 -9.80 -1.36 -8.02
C VAL A 178 -8.78 -0.32 -7.61
N GLY A 179 -7.51 -0.71 -7.54
CA GLY A 179 -6.49 0.21 -7.08
C GLY A 179 -5.05 -0.22 -7.30
N ASP A 180 -4.14 0.77 -7.24
CA ASP A 180 -2.71 0.53 -7.08
C ASP A 180 -2.38 0.16 -5.60
N SER A 181 -1.13 0.29 -5.16
CA SER A 181 -0.76 -0.01 -3.78
C SER A 181 -1.49 0.85 -2.75
N VAL A 182 -1.69 2.15 -3.03
CA VAL A 182 -2.47 3.04 -2.15
C VAL A 182 -3.96 2.69 -2.20
N GLY A 183 -4.44 2.26 -3.37
CA GLY A 183 -5.78 1.72 -3.55
C GLY A 183 -6.02 0.42 -2.78
N LEU A 184 -5.01 -0.44 -2.63
CA LEU A 184 -5.07 -1.63 -1.77
C LEU A 184 -5.19 -1.26 -0.30
N ASP A 185 -4.46 -0.22 0.15
CA ASP A 185 -4.55 0.26 1.54
C ASP A 185 -5.96 0.75 1.90
N LEU A 186 -6.66 1.39 0.97
CA LEU A 186 -8.08 1.71 1.10
C LEU A 186 -8.96 0.46 0.98
N GLY A 187 -8.69 -0.36 -0.04
CA GLY A 187 -9.58 -1.43 -0.49
C GLY A 187 -9.81 -2.49 0.57
N GLN A 188 -8.76 -2.91 1.26
CA GLN A 188 -8.87 -3.96 2.26
C GLN A 188 -9.78 -3.58 3.45
N PRO A 189 -9.59 -2.44 4.14
CA PRO A 189 -10.51 -2.01 5.19
C PRO A 189 -11.93 -1.74 4.65
N LEU A 190 -12.04 -1.21 3.43
CA LEU A 190 -13.34 -0.92 2.80
C LEU A 190 -14.16 -2.20 2.56
N VAL A 191 -13.59 -3.23 1.92
CA VAL A 191 -14.33 -4.47 1.66
C VAL A 191 -14.73 -5.18 2.95
N ASN A 192 -13.88 -5.12 4.00
CA ASN A 192 -14.22 -5.65 5.32
C ASN A 192 -15.42 -4.91 5.93
N SER A 193 -15.42 -3.57 5.84
CA SER A 193 -16.52 -2.75 6.35
C SER A 193 -17.82 -2.95 5.56
N LEU A 194 -17.74 -3.07 4.23
CA LEU A 194 -18.88 -3.35 3.37
C LEU A 194 -19.47 -4.74 3.64
N ALA A 195 -18.64 -5.76 3.84
CA ALA A 195 -19.08 -7.10 4.17
C ALA A 195 -19.87 -7.16 5.50
N ALA A 196 -19.49 -6.32 6.47
CA ALA A 196 -20.20 -6.24 7.75
C ALA A 196 -21.64 -5.68 7.64
N LEU A 197 -21.99 -5.03 6.54
CA LEU A 197 -23.34 -4.49 6.32
C LEU A 197 -24.37 -5.58 5.94
N GLY A 198 -23.90 -6.74 5.42
CA GLY A 198 -24.75 -7.90 5.12
C GLY A 198 -25.60 -7.79 3.85
N ASN A 199 -25.63 -6.64 3.21
CA ASN A 199 -26.36 -6.37 1.96
C ASN A 199 -25.45 -5.82 0.84
N VAL A 200 -24.14 -6.02 0.97
CA VAL A 200 -23.14 -5.66 -0.04
C VAL A 200 -22.28 -6.88 -0.34
N SER A 201 -22.05 -7.12 -1.63
CA SER A 201 -21.07 -8.08 -2.13
C SER A 201 -19.93 -7.27 -2.75
N SER A 202 -18.72 -7.36 -2.18
CA SER A 202 -17.57 -6.58 -2.66
C SER A 202 -16.44 -7.48 -3.11
N TYR A 203 -15.73 -7.05 -4.15
CA TYR A 203 -14.54 -7.67 -4.69
C TYR A 203 -13.44 -6.62 -4.80
N LEU A 204 -12.21 -7.00 -4.43
CA LEU A 204 -11.03 -6.14 -4.49
C LEU A 204 -10.05 -6.70 -5.53
N ASP A 205 -9.76 -5.93 -6.57
CA ASP A 205 -8.62 -6.11 -7.46
C ASP A 205 -7.61 -4.98 -7.24
N GLY A 206 -6.50 -5.30 -6.60
CA GLY A 206 -5.43 -4.36 -6.31
C GLY A 206 -4.11 -4.86 -6.87
N GLN A 207 -3.40 -3.97 -7.60
CA GLN A 207 -2.15 -4.30 -8.26
C GLN A 207 -1.08 -3.27 -7.88
N ILE A 208 -0.12 -3.68 -7.06
CA ILE A 208 0.98 -2.81 -6.63
C ILE A 208 1.82 -2.36 -7.84
N ASP A 209 2.47 -1.20 -7.70
CA ASP A 209 3.37 -0.59 -8.70
C ASP A 209 2.69 -0.30 -10.05
N THR A 210 1.36 -0.23 -10.11
CA THR A 210 0.59 0.01 -11.33
C THR A 210 0.01 1.42 -11.40
N GLY A 211 -0.49 1.77 -12.60
CA GLY A 211 -1.15 3.03 -12.89
C GLY A 211 -1.70 3.05 -14.31
N LEU A 212 -2.35 4.12 -14.69
CA LEU A 212 -2.87 4.30 -16.05
C LEU A 212 -1.77 4.70 -17.04
N SER A 213 -0.63 5.22 -16.57
CA SER A 213 0.49 5.66 -17.41
C SER A 213 1.23 4.52 -18.12
N ARG A 214 1.20 3.30 -17.55
CA ARG A 214 2.04 2.18 -17.96
C ARG A 214 1.26 0.92 -18.36
N PRO A 215 0.44 0.96 -19.44
CA PRO A 215 -0.30 -0.22 -19.92
C PRO A 215 0.60 -1.33 -20.45
N ASP A 216 1.87 -1.05 -20.74
CA ASP A 216 2.91 -2.02 -21.09
C ASP A 216 3.35 -2.86 -19.88
N TYR A 217 3.23 -2.32 -18.66
CA TYR A 217 3.50 -3.02 -17.41
C TYR A 217 2.24 -3.72 -16.88
N PHE A 218 1.15 -2.97 -16.70
CA PHE A 218 -0.16 -3.49 -16.31
C PHE A 218 -1.27 -2.71 -17.02
N ASN A 219 -2.17 -3.45 -17.68
CA ASN A 219 -3.21 -2.85 -18.51
C ASN A 219 -4.55 -2.79 -17.75
N TRP A 220 -4.75 -1.76 -16.93
CA TRP A 220 -5.99 -1.55 -16.19
C TRP A 220 -7.26 -1.59 -17.06
N PRO A 221 -7.34 -0.97 -18.26
CA PRO A 221 -8.50 -1.10 -19.13
C PRO A 221 -8.81 -2.53 -19.55
N ALA A 222 -7.81 -3.39 -19.73
CA ALA A 222 -8.03 -4.79 -20.06
C ALA A 222 -8.49 -5.59 -18.84
N GLU A 223 -7.90 -5.36 -17.68
CA GLU A 223 -8.29 -6.00 -16.42
C GLU A 223 -9.70 -5.59 -16.00
N LEU A 224 -10.02 -4.29 -16.07
CA LEU A 224 -11.38 -3.79 -15.79
C LEU A 224 -12.45 -4.54 -16.61
N LYS A 225 -12.22 -4.80 -17.92
CA LYS A 225 -13.17 -5.56 -18.73
C LYS A 225 -13.41 -6.98 -18.20
N VAL A 226 -12.35 -7.61 -17.72
CA VAL A 226 -12.44 -8.96 -17.13
C VAL A 226 -13.24 -8.92 -15.84
N ASP A 227 -12.96 -7.95 -15.00
CA ASP A 227 -13.65 -7.78 -13.72
C ASP A 227 -15.13 -7.41 -13.90
N LEU A 228 -15.42 -6.49 -14.81
CA LEU A 228 -16.81 -6.13 -15.13
C LEU A 228 -17.62 -7.34 -15.61
N ALA A 229 -17.02 -8.19 -16.44
CA ALA A 229 -17.68 -9.41 -16.93
C ALA A 229 -17.90 -10.44 -15.81
N ASN A 230 -16.91 -10.60 -14.90
CA ASN A 230 -16.96 -11.62 -13.86
C ASN A 230 -17.80 -11.19 -12.65
N GLN A 231 -17.67 -9.94 -12.22
CA GLN A 231 -18.29 -9.44 -10.98
C GLN A 231 -19.64 -8.75 -11.24
N GLN A 232 -19.86 -8.28 -12.48
CA GLN A 232 -21.07 -7.53 -12.87
C GLN A 232 -21.44 -6.45 -11.82
N PRO A 233 -20.49 -5.57 -11.45
CA PRO A 233 -20.73 -4.61 -10.38
C PRO A 233 -21.75 -3.56 -10.78
N GLN A 234 -22.45 -2.98 -9.80
CA GLN A 234 -23.25 -1.76 -9.97
C GLN A 234 -22.43 -0.53 -9.64
N LEU A 235 -21.35 -0.70 -8.87
CA LEU A 235 -20.44 0.37 -8.48
C LEU A 235 -18.99 -0.11 -8.58
N VAL A 236 -18.15 0.71 -9.21
CA VAL A 236 -16.69 0.55 -9.22
C VAL A 236 -16.09 1.67 -8.39
N VAL A 237 -15.42 1.34 -7.29
CA VAL A 237 -14.61 2.27 -6.50
C VAL A 237 -13.19 2.21 -7.02
N VAL A 238 -12.65 3.35 -7.45
CA VAL A 238 -11.32 3.43 -8.09
C VAL A 238 -10.39 4.29 -7.27
N MET A 239 -9.19 3.78 -6.96
CA MET A 239 -8.10 4.57 -6.40
C MET A 239 -6.78 4.15 -7.06
N VAL A 240 -6.47 4.79 -8.19
CA VAL A 240 -5.29 4.56 -9.03
C VAL A 240 -4.65 5.90 -9.36
N GLY A 241 -3.32 5.99 -9.33
CA GLY A 241 -2.60 7.20 -9.73
C GLY A 241 -1.28 7.45 -9.01
N ALA A 242 -1.00 6.76 -7.90
CA ALA A 242 0.20 7.01 -7.10
C ALA A 242 1.51 6.82 -7.90
N ASN A 243 1.51 5.95 -8.90
CA ASN A 243 2.66 5.67 -9.77
C ASN A 243 2.58 6.38 -11.13
N ASP A 244 1.56 7.19 -11.37
CA ASP A 244 1.33 7.82 -12.67
C ASP A 244 2.19 9.07 -12.95
N PRO A 245 2.78 9.79 -11.94
CA PRO A 245 3.72 10.87 -12.19
C PRO A 245 5.04 10.39 -12.85
N GLN A 246 4.96 9.79 -14.02
CA GLN A 246 6.09 9.25 -14.78
C GLN A 246 5.83 9.33 -16.29
N GLY A 247 6.74 8.77 -17.08
CA GLY A 247 6.54 8.67 -18.53
C GLY A 247 5.31 7.83 -18.86
N LEU A 248 4.43 8.38 -19.71
CA LEU A 248 3.22 7.77 -20.19
C LEU A 248 3.50 7.05 -21.50
N VAL A 249 3.27 5.73 -21.57
CA VAL A 249 3.54 4.93 -22.76
C VAL A 249 2.36 4.98 -23.71
N THR A 250 2.64 5.35 -24.98
CA THR A 250 1.68 5.36 -26.08
C THR A 250 2.19 4.52 -27.24
N PRO A 251 1.34 4.17 -28.24
CA PRO A 251 1.81 3.51 -29.46
C PRO A 251 2.84 4.34 -30.24
N GLY A 252 2.82 5.67 -30.13
CA GLY A 252 3.75 6.60 -30.80
C GLY A 252 5.03 6.90 -30.01
N GLY A 253 5.23 6.28 -28.85
CA GLY A 253 6.37 6.53 -27.96
C GLY A 253 5.95 6.86 -26.55
N SER A 254 6.78 7.56 -25.78
CA SER A 254 6.46 7.98 -24.42
C SER A 254 6.37 9.50 -24.30
N LEU A 255 5.38 9.96 -23.55
CA LEU A 255 5.23 11.34 -23.13
C LEU A 255 5.73 11.45 -21.68
N GLN A 256 6.60 12.42 -21.40
CA GLN A 256 7.07 12.65 -20.03
C GLN A 256 6.05 13.49 -19.26
N PHE A 257 5.91 13.24 -17.96
CA PHE A 257 5.03 14.04 -17.09
C PHE A 257 5.33 15.53 -17.23
N GLY A 258 4.28 16.35 -17.36
CA GLY A 258 4.40 17.80 -17.58
C GLY A 258 4.74 18.22 -19.02
N GLN A 259 4.91 17.29 -19.95
CA GLN A 259 5.06 17.63 -21.38
C GLN A 259 3.70 17.87 -22.05
N PRO A 260 3.65 18.71 -23.10
CA PRO A 260 2.44 18.85 -23.91
C PRO A 260 1.94 17.49 -24.41
N GLY A 261 0.65 17.26 -24.29
CA GLY A 261 0.00 16.01 -24.68
C GLY A 261 -0.06 14.95 -23.56
N TRP A 262 0.75 15.02 -22.51
CA TRP A 262 0.66 14.09 -21.38
C TRP A 262 -0.73 14.19 -20.69
N ASP A 263 -1.15 15.40 -20.34
CA ASP A 263 -2.43 15.67 -19.69
C ASP A 263 -3.62 15.21 -20.54
N ALA A 264 -3.56 15.46 -21.84
CA ALA A 264 -4.61 15.06 -22.77
C ALA A 264 -4.72 13.54 -22.88
N GLU A 265 -3.60 12.85 -23.00
CA GLU A 265 -3.57 11.38 -23.07
C GLU A 265 -3.98 10.75 -21.74
N TYR A 266 -3.51 11.27 -20.59
CA TYR A 266 -3.91 10.78 -19.28
C TYR A 266 -5.42 10.96 -19.05
N SER A 267 -5.95 12.16 -19.35
CA SER A 267 -7.38 12.47 -19.29
C SER A 267 -8.20 11.53 -20.17
N SER A 268 -7.72 11.23 -21.37
CA SER A 268 -8.36 10.28 -22.29
C SER A 268 -8.44 8.87 -21.69
N ARG A 269 -7.40 8.42 -20.97
CA ARG A 269 -7.40 7.12 -20.29
C ARG A 269 -8.38 7.06 -19.12
N VAL A 270 -8.45 8.14 -18.33
CA VAL A 270 -9.44 8.26 -17.25
C VAL A 270 -10.86 8.22 -17.82
N ALA A 271 -11.12 9.01 -18.88
CA ALA A 271 -12.42 9.01 -19.56
C ALA A 271 -12.81 7.64 -20.11
N ALA A 272 -11.86 6.94 -20.75
CA ALA A 272 -12.06 5.60 -21.28
C ALA A 272 -12.34 4.56 -20.18
N PHE A 273 -11.67 4.68 -19.03
CA PHE A 273 -11.93 3.82 -17.87
C PHE A 273 -13.36 4.01 -17.34
N ILE A 274 -13.79 5.26 -17.14
CA ILE A 274 -15.14 5.59 -16.70
C ILE A 274 -16.16 5.10 -17.71
N ALA A 275 -15.94 5.36 -19.00
CA ALA A 275 -16.86 4.94 -20.06
C ALA A 275 -17.01 3.42 -20.15
N ALA A 276 -15.94 2.65 -19.93
CA ALA A 276 -15.98 1.19 -19.91
C ALA A 276 -16.85 0.65 -18.77
N ALA A 277 -16.72 1.23 -17.56
CA ALA A 277 -17.56 0.87 -16.42
C ALA A 277 -19.03 1.24 -16.68
N ASN A 278 -19.29 2.44 -17.19
CA ASN A 278 -20.65 2.92 -17.50
C ASN A 278 -21.31 2.09 -18.59
N ALA A 279 -20.59 1.69 -19.62
CA ALA A 279 -21.09 0.81 -20.69
C ALA A 279 -21.51 -0.57 -20.16
N ALA A 280 -20.90 -1.04 -19.07
CA ALA A 280 -21.30 -2.25 -18.36
C ALA A 280 -22.42 -2.01 -17.32
N GLY A 281 -22.97 -0.81 -17.23
CA GLY A 281 -24.02 -0.44 -16.28
C GLY A 281 -23.53 -0.12 -14.86
N ALA A 282 -22.22 0.02 -14.66
CA ALA A 282 -21.64 0.35 -13.36
C ALA A 282 -21.35 1.85 -13.24
N HIS A 283 -21.72 2.44 -12.09
CA HIS A 283 -21.25 3.76 -11.72
C HIS A 283 -19.80 3.71 -11.24
N VAL A 284 -19.12 4.85 -11.32
CA VAL A 284 -17.73 4.99 -10.82
C VAL A 284 -17.68 5.95 -9.65
N LEU A 285 -17.10 5.55 -8.55
CA LEU A 285 -16.66 6.42 -7.47
C LEU A 285 -15.13 6.49 -7.50
N TRP A 286 -14.60 7.59 -8.04
CA TRP A 286 -13.16 7.77 -8.12
C TRP A 286 -12.65 8.51 -6.89
N VAL A 287 -11.78 7.85 -6.13
CA VAL A 287 -11.17 8.39 -4.92
C VAL A 287 -9.84 9.03 -5.30
N GLY A 288 -9.67 10.32 -5.02
CA GLY A 288 -8.45 11.06 -5.30
C GLY A 288 -7.28 10.61 -4.43
N MET A 289 -6.05 10.71 -4.97
CA MET A 289 -4.82 10.44 -4.23
C MET A 289 -4.68 11.36 -3.03
N PRO A 290 -4.22 10.86 -1.87
CA PRO A 290 -4.09 11.66 -0.66
C PRO A 290 -2.88 12.60 -0.73
N PRO A 291 -2.79 13.59 0.18
CA PRO A 291 -1.60 14.42 0.31
C PRO A 291 -0.36 13.57 0.61
N MET A 292 0.77 13.87 0.01
CA MET A 292 2.04 13.14 0.16
C MET A 292 3.06 13.92 0.98
N ARG A 293 3.97 13.20 1.67
CA ARG A 293 5.03 13.85 2.44
C ARG A 293 6.03 14.58 1.55
N ASP A 294 6.40 13.99 0.43
CA ASP A 294 7.27 14.64 -0.55
C ASP A 294 6.51 15.73 -1.30
N PRO A 295 6.91 17.00 -1.24
CA PRO A 295 6.17 18.10 -1.86
C PRO A 295 6.13 18.00 -3.39
N GLY A 296 7.16 17.39 -4.01
CA GLY A 296 7.21 17.20 -5.45
C GLY A 296 6.15 16.20 -5.90
N LEU A 297 6.10 15.03 -5.25
CA LEU A 297 5.09 14.02 -5.51
C LEU A 297 3.68 14.54 -5.18
N ASP A 298 3.52 15.27 -4.07
CA ASP A 298 2.26 15.88 -3.67
C ASP A 298 1.71 16.82 -4.74
N GLY A 299 2.56 17.70 -5.28
CA GLY A 299 2.19 18.60 -6.37
C GLY A 299 1.78 17.85 -7.64
N GLN A 300 2.50 16.81 -8.00
CA GLN A 300 2.18 15.96 -9.16
C GLN A 300 0.85 15.22 -8.98
N LEU A 301 0.58 14.66 -7.81
CA LEU A 301 -0.67 13.94 -7.54
C LEU A 301 -1.88 14.89 -7.42
N LYS A 302 -1.69 16.11 -6.91
CA LYS A 302 -2.72 17.15 -6.97
C LYS A 302 -3.09 17.48 -8.42
N HIS A 303 -2.10 17.56 -9.31
CA HIS A 303 -2.35 17.76 -10.74
C HIS A 303 -3.12 16.58 -11.34
N ILE A 304 -2.70 15.34 -11.10
CA ILE A 304 -3.42 14.13 -11.52
C ILE A 304 -4.86 14.13 -10.99
N ASN A 305 -5.07 14.43 -9.71
CA ASN A 305 -6.39 14.53 -9.12
C ASN A 305 -7.28 15.54 -9.86
N SER A 306 -6.71 16.68 -10.29
CA SER A 306 -7.47 17.68 -11.06
C SER A 306 -7.90 17.17 -12.44
N LEU A 307 -7.03 16.44 -13.13
CA LEU A 307 -7.36 15.81 -14.42
C LEU A 307 -8.45 14.75 -14.26
N VAL A 308 -8.33 13.91 -13.24
CA VAL A 308 -9.35 12.90 -12.90
C VAL A 308 -10.69 13.56 -12.62
N GLN A 309 -10.72 14.55 -11.73
CA GLN A 309 -11.95 15.25 -11.38
C GLN A 309 -12.62 15.87 -12.61
N ALA A 310 -11.83 16.50 -13.50
CA ALA A 310 -12.37 17.06 -14.71
C ALA A 310 -13.05 16.00 -15.60
N GLN A 311 -12.53 14.78 -15.70
CA GLN A 311 -13.15 13.71 -16.47
C GLN A 311 -14.39 13.12 -15.78
N VAL A 312 -14.37 13.04 -14.45
CA VAL A 312 -15.55 12.65 -13.66
C VAL A 312 -16.68 13.65 -13.84
N ASP A 313 -16.40 14.94 -13.82
CA ASP A 313 -17.39 16.01 -14.01
C ASP A 313 -18.04 15.95 -15.42
N LEU A 314 -17.28 15.50 -16.42
CA LEU A 314 -17.77 15.28 -17.78
C LEU A 314 -18.63 14.01 -17.95
N ALA A 315 -18.58 13.08 -16.99
CA ALA A 315 -19.27 11.78 -17.12
C ALA A 315 -20.78 11.81 -16.84
N ALA A 316 -21.39 12.99 -16.75
CA ALA A 316 -22.84 13.20 -16.74
C ALA A 316 -23.64 12.29 -15.75
N GLY A 317 -23.15 12.15 -14.52
CA GLY A 317 -23.79 11.33 -13.46
C GLY A 317 -23.35 9.87 -13.44
N GLY A 318 -22.62 9.38 -14.43
CA GLY A 318 -22.05 8.02 -14.44
C GLY A 318 -20.82 7.86 -13.55
N ALA A 319 -20.25 8.97 -13.04
CA ALA A 319 -19.14 8.96 -12.12
C ALA A 319 -19.27 10.05 -11.05
N LYS A 320 -18.61 9.83 -9.90
CA LYS A 320 -18.47 10.79 -8.80
C LYS A 320 -17.03 10.83 -8.35
N TYR A 321 -16.49 12.01 -8.08
CA TYR A 321 -15.18 12.19 -7.47
C TYR A 321 -15.30 12.36 -5.96
N LEU A 322 -14.49 11.62 -5.20
CA LEU A 322 -14.34 11.76 -3.76
C LEU A 322 -12.92 12.22 -3.43
N SER A 323 -12.78 13.42 -2.90
CA SER A 323 -11.49 13.88 -2.39
C SER A 323 -11.10 13.13 -1.12
N SER A 324 -9.87 12.60 -1.07
CA SER A 324 -9.30 11.98 0.12
C SER A 324 -8.78 13.01 1.15
N VAL A 325 -8.59 14.26 0.72
CA VAL A 325 -8.01 15.34 1.55
C VAL A 325 -8.76 15.57 2.86
N PRO A 326 -10.10 15.66 2.90
CA PRO A 326 -10.81 15.85 4.17
C PRO A 326 -10.63 14.72 5.18
N SER A 327 -10.30 13.52 4.69
CA SER A 327 -10.10 12.33 5.54
C SER A 327 -8.65 12.13 5.97
N LEU A 328 -7.68 12.59 5.16
CA LEU A 328 -6.27 12.21 5.30
C LEU A 328 -5.30 13.40 5.30
N GLY A 329 -5.79 14.62 5.13
CA GLY A 329 -5.02 15.87 5.26
C GLY A 329 -5.25 16.54 6.60
N ASP A 330 -4.37 17.48 6.93
CA ASP A 330 -4.62 18.41 8.03
C ASP A 330 -5.70 19.46 7.67
N LYS A 331 -5.91 20.43 8.53
CA LYS A 331 -6.87 21.54 8.32
C LYS A 331 -6.60 22.36 7.05
N ASP A 332 -5.36 22.36 6.55
CA ASP A 332 -4.91 23.09 5.36
C ASP A 332 -4.80 22.14 4.13
N GLY A 333 -5.15 20.87 4.30
CA GLY A 333 -5.10 19.85 3.26
C GLY A 333 -3.69 19.33 2.99
N ALA A 334 -2.73 19.53 3.91
CA ALA A 334 -1.37 19.04 3.80
C ALA A 334 -1.21 17.64 4.41
N PHE A 335 -0.09 16.98 4.09
CA PHE A 335 0.26 15.69 4.66
C PHE A 335 0.40 15.73 6.17
N VAL A 336 -0.23 14.77 6.84
CA VAL A 336 -0.01 14.45 8.27
C VAL A 336 0.10 12.93 8.44
N ALA A 337 0.87 12.52 9.45
CA ALA A 337 1.02 11.11 9.78
C ALA A 337 -0.04 10.61 10.78
N PHE A 338 -0.59 11.52 11.57
CA PHE A 338 -1.57 11.22 12.60
C PHE A 338 -2.75 12.18 12.52
N LEU A 339 -3.94 11.70 12.82
CA LEU A 339 -5.15 12.50 12.98
C LEU A 339 -5.97 11.95 14.16
N PRO A 340 -6.68 12.82 14.90
CA PRO A 340 -7.56 12.37 15.95
C PRO A 340 -8.75 11.58 15.39
N ASP A 341 -9.15 10.52 16.09
CA ASP A 341 -10.41 9.81 15.85
C ASP A 341 -11.59 10.60 16.45
N GLN A 342 -12.78 10.01 16.40
CA GLN A 342 -13.99 10.64 16.95
C GLN A 342 -13.95 10.84 18.47
N SER A 343 -13.09 10.13 19.19
CA SER A 343 -12.86 10.27 20.63
C SER A 343 -11.73 11.25 20.97
N GLY A 344 -11.05 11.79 19.96
CA GLY A 344 -9.91 12.70 20.10
C GLY A 344 -8.57 11.99 20.29
N VAL A 345 -8.51 10.66 20.14
CA VAL A 345 -7.27 9.89 20.24
C VAL A 345 -6.51 9.96 18.91
N GLU A 346 -5.23 10.30 18.98
CA GLU A 346 -4.36 10.35 17.80
C GLU A 346 -4.16 8.95 17.21
N VAL A 347 -4.59 8.79 15.96
CA VAL A 347 -4.46 7.55 15.19
C VAL A 347 -3.45 7.75 14.08
N ASN A 348 -2.51 6.81 13.96
CA ASN A 348 -1.61 6.78 12.81
C ASN A 348 -2.41 6.48 11.55
N ILE A 349 -2.32 7.35 10.54
CA ILE A 349 -3.04 7.23 9.27
C ILE A 349 -2.12 6.99 8.07
N ARG A 350 -0.80 7.07 8.25
CA ARG A 350 0.18 6.92 7.16
C ARG A 350 1.32 5.99 7.56
N THR A 351 1.89 5.30 6.58
CA THR A 351 3.12 4.54 6.79
C THR A 351 4.35 5.45 6.84
N PRO A 352 5.49 4.95 7.35
CA PRO A 352 6.72 5.74 7.48
C PRO A 352 7.31 6.26 6.16
N ASP A 353 6.93 5.69 5.00
CA ASP A 353 7.36 6.15 3.68
C ASP A 353 6.74 7.51 3.28
N GLY A 354 5.60 7.88 3.88
CA GLY A 354 4.89 9.12 3.56
C GLY A 354 4.04 9.05 2.30
N ILE A 355 3.82 7.85 1.76
CA ILE A 355 3.03 7.55 0.56
C ILE A 355 1.81 6.70 0.90
N HIS A 356 2.02 5.54 1.52
CA HIS A 356 0.99 4.55 1.80
C HIS A 356 0.14 4.91 3.02
N LEU A 357 -1.06 4.36 3.06
CA LEU A 357 -1.93 4.48 4.23
C LEU A 357 -1.59 3.39 5.24
N SER A 358 -1.70 3.71 6.51
CA SER A 358 -1.79 2.70 7.55
C SER A 358 -3.18 2.06 7.54
N HIS A 359 -3.38 1.00 8.32
CA HIS A 359 -4.71 0.43 8.53
C HIS A 359 -5.72 1.49 9.02
N GLY A 360 -5.32 2.37 9.94
CA GLY A 360 -6.15 3.47 10.44
C GLY A 360 -6.53 4.49 9.36
N GLY A 361 -5.58 4.83 8.46
CA GLY A 361 -5.81 5.70 7.31
C GLY A 361 -6.77 5.09 6.31
N GLY A 362 -6.55 3.82 5.96
CA GLY A 362 -7.43 3.08 5.06
C GLY A 362 -8.86 2.94 5.60
N ALA A 363 -9.01 2.62 6.89
CA ALA A 363 -10.32 2.54 7.54
C ALA A 363 -11.04 3.89 7.57
N ARG A 364 -10.32 4.98 7.87
CA ARG A 364 -10.86 6.35 7.87
C ARG A 364 -11.36 6.79 6.48
N LEU A 365 -10.57 6.54 5.44
CA LEU A 365 -10.96 6.83 4.07
C LEU A 365 -12.09 5.90 3.61
N GLY A 366 -12.08 4.64 4.00
CA GLY A 366 -13.15 3.68 3.74
C GLY A 366 -14.51 4.13 4.31
N ALA A 367 -14.51 4.72 5.52
CA ALA A 367 -15.72 5.31 6.09
C ALA A 367 -16.24 6.48 5.25
N ALA A 368 -15.36 7.33 4.70
CA ALA A 368 -15.76 8.41 3.80
C ALA A 368 -16.32 7.87 2.46
N VAL A 369 -15.74 6.79 1.93
CA VAL A 369 -16.27 6.09 0.74
C VAL A 369 -17.70 5.58 1.01
N ILE A 370 -17.94 4.91 2.15
CA ILE A 370 -19.26 4.41 2.53
C ILE A 370 -20.26 5.58 2.67
N ALA A 371 -19.86 6.68 3.30
CA ALA A 371 -20.68 7.88 3.42
C ALA A 371 -21.05 8.47 2.05
N SER A 372 -20.10 8.52 1.10
CA SER A 372 -20.36 8.98 -0.27
C SER A 372 -21.30 8.03 -1.04
N ILE A 373 -21.16 6.71 -0.87
CA ILE A 373 -22.08 5.73 -1.44
C ILE A 373 -23.51 5.99 -0.94
N GLN A 374 -23.70 6.26 0.33
CA GLN A 374 -25.01 6.53 0.92
C GLN A 374 -25.56 7.92 0.54
N GLY A 375 -24.75 8.95 0.63
CA GLY A 375 -25.16 10.34 0.43
C GLY A 375 -25.21 10.74 -1.05
N ASP A 376 -24.08 10.59 -1.76
CA ASP A 376 -23.94 11.08 -3.13
C ASP A 376 -24.56 10.14 -4.18
N LEU A 377 -24.51 8.83 -3.95
CA LEU A 377 -25.03 7.81 -4.87
C LEU A 377 -26.43 7.32 -4.46
N HIS A 378 -26.97 7.83 -3.37
CA HIS A 378 -28.31 7.50 -2.85
C HIS A 378 -28.54 5.99 -2.64
N VAL A 379 -27.55 5.28 -2.13
CA VAL A 379 -27.65 3.86 -1.79
C VAL A 379 -27.97 3.70 -0.31
N GLN A 380 -29.09 3.09 0.01
CA GLN A 380 -29.48 2.85 1.41
C GLN A 380 -28.78 1.59 1.96
N LEU A 381 -27.57 1.75 2.45
CA LEU A 381 -26.83 0.68 3.14
C LEU A 381 -27.42 0.49 4.54
N VAL A 382 -27.93 -0.70 4.84
CA VAL A 382 -28.45 -1.04 6.17
C VAL A 382 -27.36 -1.81 6.91
N PRO A 383 -27.00 -1.46 8.16
CA PRO A 383 -26.10 -2.27 8.97
C PRO A 383 -26.65 -3.71 9.07
N GLY A 384 -25.81 -4.68 8.82
CA GLY A 384 -26.17 -6.09 8.98
C GLY A 384 -26.70 -6.32 10.39
N ILE A 385 -27.88 -6.90 10.51
CA ILE A 385 -28.35 -7.41 11.80
C ILE A 385 -27.43 -8.58 12.12
N GLY A 386 -26.42 -8.33 12.97
CA GLY A 386 -25.48 -9.35 13.41
C GLY A 386 -26.28 -10.57 13.85
N GLY A 387 -26.08 -11.67 13.16
CA GLY A 387 -26.75 -12.93 13.48
C GLY A 387 -26.53 -13.24 14.96
N THR A 388 -27.59 -13.11 15.74
CA THR A 388 -27.59 -13.66 17.09
C THR A 388 -27.40 -15.15 16.94
N GLY A 389 -26.14 -15.59 17.05
CA GLY A 389 -25.80 -17.01 17.09
C GLY A 389 -26.59 -17.65 18.19
N ARG A 390 -27.61 -18.40 17.82
CA ARG A 390 -28.23 -19.38 18.73
C ARG A 390 -27.13 -20.36 19.11
N ARG A 391 -26.59 -20.18 20.30
CA ARG A 391 -25.89 -21.27 20.98
C ARG A 391 -26.97 -22.30 21.37
N HIS A 392 -26.93 -23.44 20.73
CA HIS A 392 -27.53 -24.67 21.21
C HIS A 392 -26.43 -25.51 21.82
#